data_00170ddd0fbe311ce1467544b913b591
#
_entry.id   00170ddd0fbe311ce1467544b913b591
#
_cell.length_a   1.000
_cell.length_b   1.000
_cell.length_c   1.000
_cell.angle_alpha   90.00
_cell.angle_beta   90.00
_cell.angle_gamma   90.00
#
_symmetry.space_group_name_H-M   'P 1'
#
loop_
_entity.id
_entity.type
_entity.pdbx_description
1 polymer ?
#
loop_
_entity_poly.entity_id
_entity_poly.type
_entity_poly.pdbx_seq_one_letter_code
_entity_poly.pdbx_strand_id
1 'polypeptide(L)'
;MNWKPFFDSLGMNGTRWQWRMTRWERNLRNLTRHGTLPDGSSLNATYIILAINLLWFALMIVKGGAAGHGLTTLMRPDGNLLVDFGGQVWYPLVTVYGEWWRCLTYAYTHAGLIHLGFNMIVLYQVGPLIEKEIGTPRFVTLYTLTALTATLLGLFWHPAVLVVGASGSVFGLIGFAVAYYHRMGRAGEALRNFMLRWALFAFVFGWIVGADNAGHLGGALGGAAFGLLLPISVRGQRASALLFIVLAIGSAAATVVSLGWQIGTWFR
;
A
#
# COMPACT_ATOMS: atom_id res chain seq x y z
N MET A 1 -8.64 33.76 -3.40
CA MET A 1 -8.74 34.28 -4.78
C MET A 1 -10.21 34.41 -5.18
N ASN A 2 -10.63 35.46 -5.91
CA ASN A 2 -12.03 35.60 -6.34
C ASN A 2 -12.18 35.01 -7.75
N TRP A 3 -12.72 33.81 -7.84
CA TRP A 3 -12.91 33.05 -9.09
C TRP A 3 -14.26 33.34 -9.78
N LYS A 4 -15.16 34.05 -9.09
CA LYS A 4 -16.53 34.29 -9.58
C LYS A 4 -16.57 34.96 -10.96
N PRO A 5 -15.82 36.07 -11.22
CA PRO A 5 -15.86 36.74 -12.52
C PRO A 5 -15.37 35.85 -13.66
N PHE A 6 -14.39 35.00 -13.41
CA PHE A 6 -13.85 34.05 -14.39
C PHE A 6 -14.89 33.01 -14.81
N PHE A 7 -15.63 32.44 -13.87
CA PHE A 7 -16.65 31.44 -14.19
C PHE A 7 -17.89 32.07 -14.81
N ASP A 8 -18.27 33.30 -14.40
CA ASP A 8 -19.37 34.05 -15.04
C ASP A 8 -19.06 34.37 -16.52
N SER A 9 -17.80 34.68 -16.84
CA SER A 9 -17.36 34.93 -18.24
C SER A 9 -17.41 33.68 -19.13
N LEU A 10 -17.41 32.49 -18.53
CA LEU A 10 -17.56 31.20 -19.22
C LEU A 10 -19.03 30.73 -19.31
N GLY A 11 -20.00 31.56 -18.91
CA GLY A 11 -21.43 31.19 -18.91
C GLY A 11 -21.82 30.21 -17.80
N MET A 12 -20.93 30.02 -16.79
CA MET A 12 -21.17 29.14 -15.66
C MET A 12 -21.66 29.95 -14.45
N ASN A 13 -22.36 29.32 -13.53
CA ASN A 13 -22.77 29.98 -12.28
C ASN A 13 -21.53 30.26 -11.40
N GLY A 14 -20.97 31.47 -11.52
CA GLY A 14 -19.72 31.87 -10.86
C GLY A 14 -19.80 31.80 -9.33
N THR A 15 -20.96 32.05 -8.72
CA THR A 15 -21.15 31.91 -7.27
C THR A 15 -20.99 30.46 -6.83
N ARG A 16 -21.62 29.52 -7.54
CA ARG A 16 -21.51 28.08 -7.25
C ARG A 16 -20.08 27.57 -7.42
N TRP A 17 -19.39 28.03 -8.47
CA TRP A 17 -17.98 27.66 -8.73
C TRP A 17 -17.01 28.35 -7.78
N GLN A 18 -17.25 29.59 -7.40
CA GLN A 18 -16.48 30.27 -6.34
C GLN A 18 -16.51 29.48 -5.02
N TRP A 19 -17.70 28.97 -4.61
CA TRP A 19 -17.82 28.13 -3.42
C TRP A 19 -17.05 26.81 -3.54
N ARG A 20 -17.06 26.17 -4.72
CA ARG A 20 -16.28 24.94 -4.99
C ARG A 20 -14.80 25.21 -4.90
N MET A 21 -14.30 26.28 -5.54
CA MET A 21 -12.88 26.63 -5.53
C MET A 21 -12.39 27.04 -4.12
N THR A 22 -13.17 27.83 -3.41
CA THR A 22 -12.83 28.21 -2.01
C THR A 22 -12.83 26.98 -1.10
N ARG A 23 -13.74 26.03 -1.29
CA ARG A 23 -13.74 24.76 -0.57
C ARG A 23 -12.50 23.94 -0.92
N TRP A 24 -12.15 23.84 -2.19
CA TRP A 24 -10.98 23.13 -2.67
C TRP A 24 -9.66 23.72 -2.14
N GLU A 25 -9.50 25.06 -2.19
CA GLU A 25 -8.35 25.76 -1.61
C GLU A 25 -8.24 25.57 -0.08
N ARG A 26 -9.36 25.52 0.61
CA ARG A 26 -9.41 25.23 2.05
C ARG A 26 -9.00 23.79 2.34
N ASN A 27 -9.51 22.86 1.53
CA ASN A 27 -9.17 21.45 1.64
C ASN A 27 -7.68 21.22 1.40
N LEU A 28 -7.10 21.84 0.36
CA LEU A 28 -5.66 21.80 0.10
C LEU A 28 -4.84 22.37 1.28
N ARG A 29 -5.23 23.52 1.81
CA ARG A 29 -4.55 24.11 2.98
C ARG A 29 -4.62 23.21 4.22
N ASN A 30 -5.75 22.57 4.45
CA ASN A 30 -5.91 21.66 5.58
C ASN A 30 -5.12 20.36 5.37
N LEU A 31 -5.08 19.81 4.15
CA LEU A 31 -4.24 18.69 3.79
C LEU A 31 -2.76 18.99 4.02
N THR A 32 -2.29 20.16 3.58
CA THR A 32 -0.87 20.54 3.75
C THR A 32 -0.50 20.89 5.19
N ARG A 33 -1.43 21.40 6.02
CA ARG A 33 -1.17 21.80 7.40
C ARG A 33 -1.50 20.73 8.43
N HIS A 34 -2.55 19.93 8.20
CA HIS A 34 -3.11 19.04 9.21
C HIS A 34 -3.31 17.59 8.70
N GLY A 35 -3.15 17.34 7.40
CA GLY A 35 -3.41 16.01 6.79
C GLY A 35 -4.89 15.60 6.80
N THR A 36 -5.81 16.55 7.11
CA THR A 36 -7.26 16.28 7.22
C THR A 36 -8.07 17.19 6.32
N LEU A 37 -9.16 16.68 5.78
CA LEU A 37 -10.19 17.45 5.09
C LEU A 37 -11.12 18.13 6.11
N PRO A 38 -11.83 19.24 5.78
CA PRO A 38 -12.68 19.98 6.71
C PRO A 38 -13.87 19.19 7.24
N ASP A 39 -14.26 18.13 6.59
CA ASP A 39 -15.33 17.21 7.00
C ASP A 39 -14.84 16.09 7.94
N GLY A 40 -13.57 16.20 8.39
CA GLY A 40 -12.93 15.17 9.22
C GLY A 40 -12.49 13.93 8.46
N SER A 41 -12.81 13.82 7.14
CA SER A 41 -12.26 12.77 6.31
C SER A 41 -10.80 13.11 6.00
N SER A 42 -9.88 12.26 6.38
CA SER A 42 -8.53 12.26 5.86
C SER A 42 -8.56 11.70 4.43
N LEU A 43 -7.74 12.25 3.51
CA LEU A 43 -7.33 11.49 2.33
C LEU A 43 -6.50 10.32 2.86
N ASN A 44 -7.19 9.23 3.13
CA ASN A 44 -6.59 8.04 3.69
C ASN A 44 -5.84 7.35 2.55
N ALA A 45 -4.51 7.34 2.61
CA ALA A 45 -3.68 6.60 1.66
C ALA A 45 -4.07 5.11 1.64
N THR A 46 -4.57 4.58 2.74
CA THR A 46 -5.16 3.24 2.82
C THR A 46 -6.20 3.00 1.72
N TYR A 47 -7.17 3.91 1.54
CA TYR A 47 -8.22 3.73 0.52
C TYR A 47 -7.68 3.92 -0.90
N ILE A 48 -6.67 4.76 -1.09
CA ILE A 48 -5.97 4.89 -2.39
C ILE A 48 -5.27 3.58 -2.73
N ILE A 49 -4.54 2.99 -1.78
CA ILE A 49 -3.85 1.71 -1.98
C ILE A 49 -4.85 0.59 -2.25
N LEU A 50 -5.97 0.54 -1.51
CA LEU A 50 -7.07 -0.40 -1.78
C LEU A 50 -7.58 -0.26 -3.22
N ALA A 51 -7.86 0.97 -3.65
CA ALA A 51 -8.35 1.25 -5.00
C ALA A 51 -7.33 0.82 -6.08
N ILE A 52 -6.03 1.09 -5.88
CA ILE A 52 -4.97 0.66 -6.80
C ILE A 52 -4.96 -0.87 -6.93
N ASN A 53 -5.02 -1.61 -5.82
CA ASN A 53 -5.04 -3.08 -5.83
C ASN A 53 -6.27 -3.63 -6.57
N LEU A 54 -7.46 -3.07 -6.30
CA LEU A 54 -8.70 -3.48 -6.97
C LEU A 54 -8.67 -3.19 -8.48
N LEU A 55 -8.20 -2.01 -8.87
CA LEU A 55 -8.08 -1.62 -10.28
C LEU A 55 -7.02 -2.46 -11.00
N TRP A 56 -5.88 -2.73 -10.37
CA TRP A 56 -4.81 -3.57 -10.94
C TRP A 56 -5.30 -4.99 -11.18
N PHE A 57 -6.02 -5.54 -10.20
CA PHE A 57 -6.65 -6.85 -10.34
C PHE A 57 -7.73 -6.87 -11.43
N ALA A 58 -8.58 -5.85 -11.51
CA ALA A 58 -9.59 -5.73 -12.55
C ALA A 58 -8.96 -5.70 -13.96
N LEU A 59 -7.87 -4.94 -14.15
CA LEU A 59 -7.10 -4.92 -15.40
C LEU A 59 -6.54 -6.31 -15.74
N MET A 60 -6.03 -7.04 -14.73
CA MET A 60 -5.53 -8.41 -14.92
C MET A 60 -6.64 -9.35 -15.39
N ILE A 61 -7.84 -9.26 -14.80
CA ILE A 61 -8.99 -10.07 -15.23
C ILE A 61 -9.40 -9.75 -16.66
N VAL A 62 -9.43 -8.47 -17.03
CA VAL A 62 -9.77 -8.05 -18.42
C VAL A 62 -8.74 -8.60 -19.40
N LYS A 63 -7.44 -8.47 -19.12
CA LYS A 63 -6.39 -8.99 -20.01
C LYS A 63 -6.43 -10.51 -20.11
N GLY A 64 -6.58 -11.23 -19.00
CA GLY A 64 -6.70 -12.68 -18.98
C GLY A 64 -7.98 -13.20 -19.68
N GLY A 65 -9.10 -12.49 -19.50
CA GLY A 65 -10.34 -12.81 -20.22
C GLY A 65 -10.20 -12.64 -21.74
N ALA A 66 -9.55 -11.56 -22.19
CA ALA A 66 -9.25 -11.32 -23.60
C ALA A 66 -8.31 -12.38 -24.21
N ALA A 67 -7.43 -12.97 -23.39
CA ALA A 67 -6.55 -14.08 -23.78
C ALA A 67 -7.26 -15.45 -23.79
N GLY A 68 -8.57 -15.51 -23.52
CA GLY A 68 -9.35 -16.74 -23.56
C GLY A 68 -9.38 -17.58 -22.28
N HIS A 69 -8.76 -17.10 -21.18
CA HIS A 69 -8.71 -17.84 -19.92
C HIS A 69 -10.04 -17.76 -19.10
N GLY A 70 -10.99 -16.95 -19.53
CA GLY A 70 -12.35 -16.88 -18.97
C GLY A 70 -12.39 -16.62 -17.45
N LEU A 71 -13.41 -17.22 -16.80
CA LEU A 71 -13.62 -17.05 -15.33
C LEU A 71 -12.52 -17.69 -14.47
N THR A 72 -11.69 -18.59 -15.04
CA THR A 72 -10.58 -19.19 -14.29
C THR A 72 -9.57 -18.14 -13.84
N THR A 73 -9.36 -17.09 -14.66
CA THR A 73 -8.51 -15.94 -14.31
C THR A 73 -8.91 -15.26 -13.00
N LEU A 74 -10.22 -15.22 -12.73
CA LEU A 74 -10.73 -14.59 -11.50
C LEU A 74 -10.30 -15.36 -10.24
N MET A 75 -10.31 -16.70 -10.31
CA MET A 75 -10.04 -17.55 -9.15
C MET A 75 -8.59 -18.01 -9.05
N ARG A 76 -7.96 -18.26 -10.19
CA ARG A 76 -6.60 -18.79 -10.28
C ARG A 76 -5.92 -18.33 -11.60
N PRO A 77 -5.44 -17.07 -11.66
CA PRO A 77 -4.64 -16.60 -12.79
C PRO A 77 -3.44 -17.52 -13.02
N ASP A 78 -3.06 -17.73 -14.26
CA ASP A 78 -1.84 -18.49 -14.56
C ASP A 78 -0.57 -17.70 -14.23
N GLY A 79 0.57 -18.40 -14.12
CA GLY A 79 1.84 -17.81 -13.70
C GLY A 79 2.35 -16.75 -14.68
N ASN A 80 2.12 -16.92 -16.00
CA ASN A 80 2.58 -15.94 -17.00
C ASN A 80 1.79 -14.63 -16.85
N LEU A 81 0.48 -14.71 -16.65
CA LEU A 81 -0.35 -13.53 -16.39
C LEU A 81 0.06 -12.81 -15.11
N LEU A 82 0.41 -13.55 -14.04
CA LEU A 82 0.94 -12.95 -12.81
C LEU A 82 2.28 -12.25 -13.06
N VAL A 83 3.18 -12.83 -13.85
CA VAL A 83 4.44 -12.19 -14.27
C VAL A 83 4.18 -10.95 -15.12
N ASP A 84 3.24 -11.03 -16.06
CA ASP A 84 2.79 -9.91 -16.92
C ASP A 84 2.21 -8.74 -16.12
N PHE A 85 1.69 -9.00 -14.93
CA PHE A 85 1.20 -7.97 -14.01
C PHE A 85 2.19 -7.58 -12.91
N GLY A 86 3.47 -7.99 -13.04
CA GLY A 86 4.54 -7.55 -12.17
C GLY A 86 4.78 -8.47 -10.98
N GLY A 87 4.31 -9.72 -11.04
CA GLY A 87 4.73 -10.76 -10.11
C GLY A 87 6.26 -10.87 -10.07
N GLN A 88 6.81 -11.04 -8.88
CA GLN A 88 8.24 -10.95 -8.63
C GLN A 88 8.87 -12.35 -8.57
N VAL A 89 9.98 -12.52 -9.28
CA VAL A 89 10.90 -13.66 -9.18
C VAL A 89 12.31 -13.08 -9.11
N TRP A 90 13.04 -13.33 -8.03
CA TRP A 90 14.39 -12.80 -7.90
C TRP A 90 15.31 -13.31 -8.99
N TYR A 91 15.36 -14.62 -9.18
CA TYR A 91 16.14 -15.26 -10.25
C TYR A 91 15.18 -15.93 -11.26
N PRO A 92 15.21 -15.57 -12.54
CA PRO A 92 16.16 -14.64 -13.19
C PRO A 92 15.65 -13.19 -13.34
N LEU A 93 14.36 -12.90 -13.08
CA LEU A 93 13.73 -11.65 -13.54
C LEU A 93 14.41 -10.40 -12.98
N VAL A 94 14.67 -10.35 -11.68
CA VAL A 94 15.29 -9.18 -11.05
C VAL A 94 16.81 -9.20 -11.21
N THR A 95 17.47 -10.31 -10.91
CA THR A 95 18.93 -10.35 -10.83
C THR A 95 19.64 -10.49 -12.19
N VAL A 96 19.02 -11.11 -13.18
CA VAL A 96 19.60 -11.31 -14.51
C VAL A 96 19.04 -10.31 -15.52
N TYR A 97 17.71 -10.15 -15.57
CA TYR A 97 17.07 -9.27 -16.56
C TYR A 97 16.92 -7.83 -16.08
N GLY A 98 17.25 -7.55 -14.82
CA GLY A 98 17.22 -6.19 -14.27
C GLY A 98 15.82 -5.62 -14.06
N GLU A 99 14.80 -6.45 -13.88
CA GLU A 99 13.41 -6.04 -13.74
C GLU A 99 13.10 -5.59 -12.31
N TRP A 100 13.85 -4.59 -11.82
CA TRP A 100 13.83 -4.08 -10.45
C TRP A 100 12.46 -3.56 -9.98
N TRP A 101 11.62 -3.09 -10.89
CA TRP A 101 10.29 -2.58 -10.58
C TRP A 101 9.39 -3.66 -9.96
N ARG A 102 9.70 -4.94 -10.22
CA ARG A 102 8.98 -6.09 -9.64
C ARG A 102 9.10 -6.16 -8.12
N CYS A 103 10.13 -5.53 -7.54
CA CYS A 103 10.24 -5.43 -6.09
C CYS A 103 9.13 -4.58 -5.44
N LEU A 104 8.36 -3.84 -6.23
CA LEU A 104 7.19 -3.09 -5.78
C LEU A 104 5.89 -3.55 -6.44
N THR A 105 5.90 -3.87 -7.76
CA THR A 105 4.67 -4.21 -8.47
C THR A 105 4.03 -5.52 -7.98
N TYR A 106 4.83 -6.46 -7.50
CA TYR A 106 4.33 -7.72 -6.94
C TYR A 106 3.31 -7.51 -5.80
N ALA A 107 3.50 -6.45 -5.01
CA ALA A 107 2.64 -6.11 -3.87
C ALA A 107 1.23 -5.62 -4.29
N TYR A 108 1.01 -5.38 -5.57
CA TYR A 108 -0.28 -5.01 -6.15
C TYR A 108 -0.91 -6.13 -7.00
N THR A 109 -0.14 -7.17 -7.34
CA THR A 109 -0.59 -8.33 -8.11
C THR A 109 -1.13 -9.42 -7.20
N HIS A 110 -2.24 -10.06 -7.54
CA HIS A 110 -2.88 -11.05 -6.68
C HIS A 110 -3.23 -12.35 -7.43
N ALA A 111 -2.97 -13.49 -6.79
CA ALA A 111 -3.17 -14.84 -7.34
C ALA A 111 -4.64 -15.30 -7.29
N GLY A 112 -5.59 -14.39 -7.42
CA GLY A 112 -7.04 -14.65 -7.47
C GLY A 112 -7.84 -13.86 -6.46
N LEU A 113 -9.17 -13.92 -6.61
CA LEU A 113 -10.13 -13.13 -5.85
C LEU A 113 -10.06 -13.38 -4.33
N ILE A 114 -9.87 -14.63 -3.93
CA ILE A 114 -9.76 -14.98 -2.50
C ILE A 114 -8.50 -14.35 -1.90
N HIS A 115 -7.36 -14.43 -2.59
CA HIS A 115 -6.11 -13.83 -2.16
C HIS A 115 -6.20 -12.30 -2.07
N LEU A 116 -6.76 -11.65 -3.09
CA LEU A 116 -7.06 -10.22 -3.07
C LEU A 116 -7.98 -9.87 -1.88
N GLY A 117 -9.10 -10.59 -1.74
CA GLY A 117 -10.10 -10.34 -0.71
C GLY A 117 -9.51 -10.36 0.70
N PHE A 118 -8.71 -11.36 1.02
CA PHE A 118 -8.02 -11.43 2.33
C PHE A 118 -7.10 -10.23 2.56
N ASN A 119 -6.25 -9.90 1.59
CA ASN A 119 -5.37 -8.75 1.71
C ASN A 119 -6.15 -7.45 1.91
N MET A 120 -7.20 -7.23 1.13
CA MET A 120 -8.00 -6.00 1.19
C MET A 120 -8.81 -5.90 2.48
N ILE A 121 -9.35 -6.99 3.01
CA ILE A 121 -10.06 -7.01 4.30
C ILE A 121 -9.11 -6.61 5.43
N VAL A 122 -7.92 -7.19 5.50
CA VAL A 122 -6.94 -6.85 6.54
C VAL A 122 -6.46 -5.41 6.39
N LEU A 123 -6.11 -4.98 5.19
CA LEU A 123 -5.70 -3.61 4.92
C LEU A 123 -6.80 -2.61 5.27
N TYR A 124 -8.06 -2.90 4.95
CA TYR A 124 -9.22 -2.07 5.29
C TYR A 124 -9.42 -1.92 6.79
N GLN A 125 -9.18 -2.98 7.58
CA GLN A 125 -9.35 -2.95 9.03
C GLN A 125 -8.15 -2.35 9.76
N VAL A 126 -6.93 -2.67 9.34
CA VAL A 126 -5.69 -2.31 10.04
C VAL A 126 -5.14 -0.97 9.55
N GLY A 127 -5.21 -0.72 8.24
CA GLY A 127 -4.62 0.45 7.60
C GLY A 127 -5.08 1.78 8.20
N PRO A 128 -6.41 2.06 8.25
CA PRO A 128 -6.91 3.33 8.77
C PRO A 128 -6.54 3.59 10.25
N LEU A 129 -6.43 2.52 11.05
CA LEU A 129 -6.04 2.62 12.47
C LEU A 129 -4.59 3.11 12.60
N ILE A 130 -3.69 2.50 11.81
CA ILE A 130 -2.27 2.88 11.82
C ILE A 130 -2.08 4.25 11.17
N GLU A 131 -2.72 4.50 10.03
CA GLU A 131 -2.59 5.77 9.31
C GLU A 131 -3.06 6.95 10.17
N LYS A 132 -4.16 6.78 10.93
CA LYS A 132 -4.65 7.77 11.88
C LYS A 132 -3.65 8.03 13.02
N GLU A 133 -2.96 6.99 13.49
CA GLU A 133 -2.00 7.08 14.60
C GLU A 133 -0.72 7.81 14.20
N ILE A 134 -0.12 7.45 13.05
CA ILE A 134 1.21 7.96 12.67
C ILE A 134 1.19 9.01 11.57
N GLY A 135 0.04 9.23 10.94
CA GLY A 135 -0.15 10.14 9.81
C GLY A 135 0.22 9.54 8.46
N THR A 136 -0.45 10.04 7.42
CA THR A 136 -0.32 9.54 6.03
C THR A 136 1.13 9.44 5.51
N PRO A 137 2.04 10.41 5.73
CA PRO A 137 3.40 10.27 5.21
C PRO A 137 4.15 9.07 5.79
N ARG A 138 4.04 8.83 7.09
CA ARG A 138 4.69 7.68 7.74
C ARG A 138 4.04 6.36 7.32
N PHE A 139 2.72 6.37 7.15
CA PHE A 139 1.98 5.20 6.70
C PHE A 139 2.39 4.76 5.28
N VAL A 140 2.46 5.70 4.31
CA VAL A 140 2.89 5.41 2.94
C VAL A 140 4.34 4.90 2.93
N THR A 141 5.23 5.54 3.68
CA THR A 141 6.62 5.09 3.83
C THR A 141 6.69 3.68 4.41
N LEU A 142 5.95 3.41 5.48
CA LEU A 142 5.90 2.10 6.13
C LEU A 142 5.39 1.01 5.17
N TYR A 143 4.27 1.26 4.50
CA TYR A 143 3.66 0.30 3.57
C TYR A 143 4.62 -0.09 2.44
N THR A 144 5.27 0.90 1.82
CA THR A 144 6.22 0.67 0.72
C THR A 144 7.52 0.01 1.20
N LEU A 145 8.06 0.48 2.33
CA LEU A 145 9.28 -0.09 2.89
C LEU A 145 9.10 -1.56 3.27
N THR A 146 7.93 -1.89 3.84
CA THR A 146 7.66 -3.28 4.25
C THR A 146 7.37 -4.20 3.06
N ALA A 147 6.88 -3.69 1.93
CA ALA A 147 6.91 -4.43 0.66
C ALA A 147 8.35 -4.78 0.25
N LEU A 148 9.28 -3.82 0.34
CA LEU A 148 10.68 -4.04 -0.01
C LEU A 148 11.37 -5.01 0.95
N THR A 149 11.15 -4.91 2.26
CA THR A 149 11.75 -5.86 3.22
C THR A 149 11.17 -7.27 3.09
N ALA A 150 9.89 -7.38 2.73
CA ALA A 150 9.24 -8.66 2.46
C ALA A 150 9.90 -9.38 1.29
N THR A 151 10.00 -8.72 0.13
CA THR A 151 10.62 -9.34 -1.04
C THR A 151 12.12 -9.59 -0.84
N LEU A 152 12.82 -8.71 -0.11
CA LEU A 152 14.25 -8.89 0.16
C LEU A 152 14.53 -10.17 0.95
N LEU A 153 13.69 -10.55 1.91
CA LEU A 153 13.86 -11.84 2.59
C LEU A 153 13.64 -13.03 1.65
N GLY A 154 12.73 -12.90 0.69
CA GLY A 154 12.52 -13.90 -0.37
C GLY A 154 13.76 -14.17 -1.23
N LEU A 155 14.63 -13.15 -1.45
CA LEU A 155 15.90 -13.33 -2.15
C LEU A 155 16.79 -14.39 -1.50
N PHE A 156 16.83 -14.42 -0.19
CA PHE A 156 17.66 -15.36 0.57
C PHE A 156 16.99 -16.70 0.84
N TRP A 157 15.66 -16.75 0.78
CA TRP A 157 14.90 -17.94 1.14
C TRP A 157 14.46 -18.78 -0.06
N HIS A 158 13.95 -18.13 -1.11
CA HIS A 158 13.41 -18.80 -2.31
C HIS A 158 13.49 -17.93 -3.57
N PRO A 159 14.71 -17.64 -4.06
CA PRO A 159 14.92 -16.65 -5.13
C PRO A 159 14.24 -16.98 -6.47
N ALA A 160 13.91 -18.25 -6.71
CA ALA A 160 13.28 -18.70 -7.95
C ALA A 160 11.74 -18.87 -7.85
N VAL A 161 11.13 -18.49 -6.71
CA VAL A 161 9.68 -18.62 -6.52
C VAL A 161 8.99 -17.34 -6.97
N LEU A 162 7.86 -17.50 -7.69
CA LEU A 162 6.99 -16.39 -8.06
C LEU A 162 6.21 -15.90 -6.82
N VAL A 163 6.40 -14.64 -6.48
CA VAL A 163 5.76 -13.98 -5.33
C VAL A 163 4.82 -12.89 -5.82
N VAL A 164 3.62 -12.85 -5.25
CA VAL A 164 2.59 -11.85 -5.52
C VAL A 164 1.77 -11.58 -4.26
N GLY A 165 1.24 -10.36 -4.12
CA GLY A 165 0.28 -9.99 -3.07
C GLY A 165 0.76 -8.86 -2.14
N ALA A 166 -0.21 -8.13 -1.62
CA ALA A 166 0.01 -7.06 -0.65
C ALA A 166 0.38 -7.59 0.75
N SER A 167 0.37 -8.91 0.95
CA SER A 167 0.51 -9.51 2.28
C SER A 167 1.82 -9.17 2.98
N GLY A 168 2.92 -9.01 2.25
CA GLY A 168 4.19 -8.54 2.82
C GLY A 168 4.04 -7.19 3.52
N SER A 169 3.41 -6.21 2.86
CA SER A 169 3.10 -4.91 3.46
C SER A 169 2.08 -5.02 4.59
N VAL A 170 1.07 -5.86 4.46
CA VAL A 170 0.05 -6.08 5.50
C VAL A 170 0.68 -6.67 6.77
N PHE A 171 1.55 -7.67 6.64
CA PHE A 171 2.33 -8.19 7.76
C PHE A 171 3.29 -7.14 8.32
N GLY A 172 3.80 -6.25 7.46
CA GLY A 172 4.57 -5.08 7.89
C GLY A 172 3.76 -4.13 8.77
N LEU A 173 2.53 -3.82 8.40
CA LEU A 173 1.63 -3.02 9.24
C LEU A 173 1.36 -3.69 10.58
N ILE A 174 1.13 -5.00 10.60
CA ILE A 174 0.90 -5.77 11.82
C ILE A 174 2.17 -5.76 12.70
N GLY A 175 3.34 -6.05 12.13
CA GLY A 175 4.63 -6.04 12.84
C GLY A 175 4.95 -4.67 13.43
N PHE A 176 4.73 -3.60 12.66
CA PHE A 176 4.81 -2.23 13.13
C PHE A 176 3.92 -2.00 14.36
N ALA A 177 2.64 -2.34 14.24
CA ALA A 177 1.68 -2.08 15.29
C ALA A 177 2.03 -2.85 16.58
N VAL A 178 2.44 -4.12 16.46
CA VAL A 178 2.86 -4.90 17.63
C VAL A 178 4.03 -4.21 18.35
N ALA A 179 5.07 -3.80 17.63
CA ALA A 179 6.25 -3.16 18.21
C ALA A 179 5.95 -1.75 18.75
N TYR A 180 5.24 -0.94 17.97
CA TYR A 180 4.91 0.43 18.32
C TYR A 180 4.00 0.51 19.54
N TYR A 181 2.90 -0.24 19.55
CA TYR A 181 1.97 -0.27 20.68
C TYR A 181 2.55 -0.97 21.91
N HIS A 182 3.50 -1.92 21.75
CA HIS A 182 4.24 -2.46 22.89
C HIS A 182 5.00 -1.36 23.64
N ARG A 183 5.65 -0.45 22.93
CA ARG A 183 6.38 0.70 23.51
C ARG A 183 5.47 1.72 24.21
N MET A 184 4.20 1.76 23.86
CA MET A 184 3.18 2.59 24.52
C MET A 184 2.72 2.02 25.87
N GLY A 185 3.17 0.81 26.25
CA GLY A 185 2.82 0.16 27.50
C GLY A 185 1.30 -0.14 27.60
N ARG A 186 0.69 0.17 28.74
CA ARG A 186 -0.73 -0.10 28.98
C ARG A 186 -1.67 0.61 27.98
N ALA A 187 -1.30 1.80 27.52
CA ALA A 187 -2.10 2.54 26.55
C ALA A 187 -2.20 1.85 25.18
N GLY A 188 -1.18 1.10 24.79
CA GLY A 188 -1.14 0.35 23.53
C GLY A 188 -1.62 -1.10 23.63
N GLU A 189 -1.87 -1.63 24.82
CA GLU A 189 -2.08 -3.06 25.07
C GLU A 189 -3.25 -3.66 24.27
N ALA A 190 -4.38 -2.99 24.24
CA ALA A 190 -5.57 -3.47 23.54
C ALA A 190 -5.33 -3.59 22.03
N LEU A 191 -4.70 -2.56 21.42
CA LEU A 191 -4.36 -2.54 20.01
C LEU A 191 -3.26 -3.57 19.67
N ARG A 192 -2.21 -3.66 20.50
CA ARG A 192 -1.19 -4.69 20.34
C ARG A 192 -1.79 -6.10 20.35
N ASN A 193 -2.66 -6.41 21.33
CA ASN A 193 -3.28 -7.72 21.44
C ASN A 193 -4.26 -8.01 20.29
N PHE A 194 -4.94 -6.99 19.77
CA PHE A 194 -5.74 -7.10 18.55
C PHE A 194 -4.85 -7.45 17.34
N MET A 195 -3.72 -6.76 17.16
CA MET A 195 -2.78 -7.03 16.07
C MET A 195 -2.10 -8.41 16.18
N LEU A 196 -1.78 -8.86 17.39
CA LEU A 196 -1.25 -10.21 17.61
C LEU A 196 -2.25 -11.29 17.20
N ARG A 197 -3.54 -11.11 17.46
CA ARG A 197 -4.60 -12.04 16.99
C ARG A 197 -4.68 -12.06 15.47
N TRP A 198 -4.58 -10.89 14.82
CA TRP A 198 -4.52 -10.82 13.37
C TRP A 198 -3.26 -11.47 12.79
N ALA A 199 -2.11 -11.28 13.41
CA ALA A 199 -0.86 -11.92 13.02
C ALA A 199 -0.99 -13.45 13.06
N LEU A 200 -1.50 -13.99 14.17
CA LEU A 200 -1.69 -15.43 14.33
C LEU A 200 -2.68 -15.98 13.30
N PHE A 201 -3.83 -15.33 13.14
CA PHE A 201 -4.83 -15.75 12.16
C PHE A 201 -4.26 -15.75 10.73
N ALA A 202 -3.64 -14.65 10.33
CA ALA A 202 -3.09 -14.51 8.98
C ALA A 202 -1.92 -15.49 8.73
N PHE A 203 -1.10 -15.78 9.74
CA PHE A 203 0.01 -16.73 9.65
C PHE A 203 -0.49 -18.17 9.48
N VAL A 204 -1.44 -18.60 10.34
CA VAL A 204 -2.03 -19.94 10.27
C VAL A 204 -2.79 -20.13 8.96
N PHE A 205 -3.60 -19.15 8.57
CA PHE A 205 -4.31 -19.20 7.30
C PHE A 205 -3.34 -19.22 6.10
N GLY A 206 -2.31 -18.38 6.13
CA GLY A 206 -1.27 -18.34 5.10
C GLY A 206 -0.56 -19.68 4.93
N TRP A 207 -0.29 -20.38 6.01
CA TRP A 207 0.29 -21.72 5.95
C TRP A 207 -0.64 -22.72 5.27
N ILE A 208 -1.94 -22.70 5.60
CA ILE A 208 -2.93 -23.61 5.01
C ILE A 208 -3.06 -23.42 3.49
N VAL A 209 -3.00 -22.15 3.02
CA VAL A 209 -3.14 -21.82 1.58
C VAL A 209 -1.82 -21.77 0.81
N GLY A 210 -0.68 -22.12 1.43
CA GLY A 210 0.64 -22.11 0.79
C GLY A 210 1.17 -20.70 0.49
N ALA A 211 0.92 -19.73 1.35
CA ALA A 211 1.39 -18.37 1.18
C ALA A 211 2.91 -18.22 1.38
N ASP A 212 3.47 -17.13 0.88
CA ASP A 212 4.89 -16.77 1.03
C ASP A 212 5.23 -16.38 2.48
N ASN A 213 5.62 -17.37 3.28
CA ASN A 213 6.01 -17.14 4.68
C ASN A 213 7.30 -16.32 4.83
N ALA A 214 8.20 -16.36 3.87
CA ALA A 214 9.40 -15.51 3.89
C ALA A 214 9.02 -14.03 3.72
N GLY A 215 8.17 -13.73 2.72
CA GLY A 215 7.64 -12.38 2.53
C GLY A 215 6.86 -11.89 3.76
N HIS A 216 6.03 -12.74 4.37
CA HIS A 216 5.31 -12.39 5.59
C HIS A 216 6.26 -12.05 6.75
N LEU A 217 7.29 -12.88 6.98
CA LEU A 217 8.29 -12.63 8.00
C LEU A 217 9.11 -11.38 7.72
N GLY A 218 9.57 -11.20 6.47
CA GLY A 218 10.35 -10.03 6.05
C GLY A 218 9.58 -8.72 6.23
N GLY A 219 8.29 -8.73 5.86
CA GLY A 219 7.39 -7.61 6.10
C GLY A 219 7.21 -7.32 7.58
N ALA A 220 6.89 -8.35 8.39
CA ALA A 220 6.70 -8.20 9.83
C ALA A 220 7.94 -7.67 10.55
N LEU A 221 9.12 -8.17 10.21
CA LEU A 221 10.40 -7.70 10.78
C LEU A 221 10.70 -6.25 10.37
N GLY A 222 10.53 -5.90 9.09
CA GLY A 222 10.69 -4.53 8.62
C GLY A 222 9.73 -3.56 9.31
N GLY A 223 8.47 -3.96 9.46
CA GLY A 223 7.46 -3.19 10.19
C GLY A 223 7.79 -3.05 11.68
N ALA A 224 8.20 -4.13 12.34
CA ALA A 224 8.60 -4.09 13.74
C ALA A 224 9.82 -3.16 13.96
N ALA A 225 10.83 -3.23 13.11
CA ALA A 225 11.99 -2.33 13.15
C ALA A 225 11.55 -0.86 13.00
N PHE A 226 10.66 -0.57 12.03
CA PHE A 226 10.09 0.77 11.87
C PHE A 226 9.33 1.21 13.13
N GLY A 227 8.53 0.33 13.74
CA GLY A 227 7.78 0.59 14.97
C GLY A 227 8.68 0.83 16.19
N LEU A 228 9.83 0.16 16.27
CA LEU A 228 10.83 0.39 17.31
C LEU A 228 11.54 1.74 17.14
N LEU A 229 11.80 2.17 15.92
CA LEU A 229 12.55 3.40 15.61
C LEU A 229 11.68 4.65 15.57
N LEU A 230 10.38 4.54 15.24
CA LEU A 230 9.50 5.70 15.11
C LEU A 230 9.31 6.39 16.47
N PRO A 231 9.51 7.72 16.57
CA PRO A 231 9.26 8.46 17.80
C PRO A 231 7.78 8.40 18.22
N ILE A 232 7.53 8.06 19.50
CA ILE A 232 6.17 8.10 20.08
C ILE A 232 5.80 9.51 20.52
N SER A 233 6.79 10.30 20.96
CA SER A 233 6.53 11.67 21.45
C SER A 233 6.12 12.61 20.33
N VAL A 234 5.15 13.50 20.61
CA VAL A 234 4.70 14.55 19.67
C VAL A 234 5.88 15.42 19.16
N ARG A 235 6.84 15.75 20.03
CA ARG A 235 8.03 16.51 19.66
C ARG A 235 8.90 15.75 18.65
N GLY A 236 9.14 14.47 18.87
CA GLY A 236 9.91 13.63 17.95
C GLY A 236 9.19 13.44 16.62
N GLN A 237 7.88 13.26 16.65
CA GLN A 237 7.07 13.16 15.42
C GLN A 237 7.11 14.47 14.61
N ARG A 238 7.04 15.63 15.24
CA ARG A 238 7.18 16.93 14.58
C ARG A 238 8.59 17.11 13.99
N ALA A 239 9.63 16.76 14.74
CA ALA A 239 11.02 16.88 14.28
C ALA A 239 11.30 16.01 13.04
N SER A 240 10.66 14.83 12.94
CA SER A 240 10.82 13.92 11.79
C SER A 240 9.81 14.16 10.65
N ALA A 241 8.91 15.15 10.75
CA ALA A 241 7.82 15.31 9.80
C ALA A 241 8.30 15.54 8.36
N LEU A 242 9.28 16.42 8.15
CA LEU A 242 9.82 16.71 6.82
C LEU A 242 10.48 15.47 6.20
N LEU A 243 11.25 14.71 6.98
CA LEU A 243 11.85 13.46 6.54
C LEU A 243 10.79 12.50 5.98
N PHE A 244 9.71 12.29 6.74
CA PHE A 244 8.65 11.37 6.31
C PHE A 244 7.80 11.90 5.16
N ILE A 245 7.67 13.21 4.99
CA ILE A 245 7.06 13.80 3.78
C ILE A 245 7.91 13.47 2.55
N VAL A 246 9.22 13.66 2.62
CA VAL A 246 10.14 13.34 1.52
C VAL A 246 10.14 11.84 1.20
N LEU A 247 10.21 10.99 2.23
CA LEU A 247 10.16 9.54 2.07
C LEU A 247 8.83 9.06 1.48
N ALA A 248 7.71 9.67 1.88
CA ALA A 248 6.40 9.33 1.34
C ALA A 248 6.27 9.72 -0.14
N ILE A 249 6.75 10.92 -0.51
CA ILE A 249 6.79 11.34 -1.92
C ILE A 249 7.66 10.39 -2.73
N GLY A 250 8.85 10.04 -2.24
CA GLY A 250 9.73 9.07 -2.87
C GLY A 250 9.09 7.68 -3.00
N SER A 251 8.41 7.20 -1.96
CA SER A 251 7.68 5.92 -1.95
C SER A 251 6.54 5.91 -2.98
N ALA A 252 5.74 6.97 -3.01
CA ALA A 252 4.64 7.11 -3.97
C ALA A 252 5.18 7.20 -5.42
N ALA A 253 6.22 8.00 -5.64
CA ALA A 253 6.87 8.11 -6.94
C ALA A 253 7.47 6.78 -7.41
N ALA A 254 8.18 6.06 -6.53
CA ALA A 254 8.72 4.73 -6.83
C ALA A 254 7.62 3.74 -7.21
N THR A 255 6.50 3.73 -6.49
CA THR A 255 5.34 2.88 -6.80
C THR A 255 4.75 3.23 -8.17
N VAL A 256 4.48 4.52 -8.43
CA VAL A 256 3.91 4.98 -9.72
C VAL A 256 4.85 4.66 -10.89
N VAL A 257 6.14 4.93 -10.74
CA VAL A 257 7.16 4.61 -11.76
C VAL A 257 7.22 3.10 -12.00
N SER A 258 7.21 2.28 -10.95
CA SER A 258 7.25 0.81 -11.07
C SER A 258 6.01 0.27 -11.80
N LEU A 259 4.81 0.71 -11.45
CA LEU A 259 3.57 0.31 -12.13
C LEU A 259 3.54 0.81 -13.58
N GLY A 260 3.97 2.05 -13.82
CA GLY A 260 4.08 2.61 -15.18
C GLY A 260 5.08 1.85 -16.04
N TRP A 261 6.23 1.46 -15.48
CA TRP A 261 7.21 0.65 -16.17
C TRP A 261 6.65 -0.74 -16.52
N GLN A 262 5.95 -1.37 -15.58
CA GLN A 262 5.28 -2.64 -15.83
C GLN A 262 4.25 -2.55 -16.95
N ILE A 263 3.42 -1.50 -16.98
CA ILE A 263 2.50 -1.25 -18.11
C ILE A 263 3.28 -1.09 -19.42
N GLY A 264 4.41 -0.38 -19.41
CA GLY A 264 5.26 -0.20 -20.57
C GLY A 264 5.80 -1.50 -21.16
N THR A 265 5.94 -2.58 -20.36
CA THR A 265 6.37 -3.90 -20.87
C THR A 265 5.30 -4.57 -21.73
N TRP A 266 4.03 -4.20 -21.60
CA TRP A 266 2.94 -4.80 -22.40
C TRP A 266 2.93 -4.35 -23.87
N PHE A 267 3.69 -3.31 -24.20
CA PHE A 267 3.76 -2.71 -25.54
C PHE A 267 5.13 -2.95 -26.22
N ARG A 268 5.98 -3.76 -25.61
CA ARG A 268 7.27 -4.18 -26.16
C ARG A 268 7.17 -5.59 -26.72
#